data_8fe9621470f22199a98fcbf1abfcf563
#
_entry.id   8fe9621470f22199a98fcbf1abfcf563
#
_cell.length_a   1.000
_cell.length_b   1.000
_cell.length_c   1.000
_cell.angle_alpha   90.00
_cell.angle_beta   90.00
_cell.angle_gamma   90.00
#
_symmetry.space_group_name_H-M   'P 1'
#
loop_
_entity.id
_entity.type
_entity.pdbx_description
1 polymer ?
#
loop_
_entity_poly.entity_id
_entity_poly.type
_entity_poly.pdbx_seq_one_letter_code
_entity_poly.pdbx_strand_id
1 'polypeptide(L)'
;MSHGLSRHLLYYIWKTIKQRCYNNNNKDYKYYGGVNIKMSESWRNSFISFYTDMIDSYNKHCEDFGIRNTSLDRIDPTKDYCKENCRWATWKEQNNKQHKRNFKDNTEVTNQIAKG
;
A
#
# COMPACT_ATOMS: atom_id res chain seq x y z
N MET A 1 10.38 -15.36 14.41
CA MET A 1 9.57 -14.14 14.46
C MET A 1 8.38 -14.27 15.37
N SER A 2 8.05 -13.22 16.08
CA SER A 2 6.92 -13.23 16.98
C SER A 2 5.60 -13.04 16.23
N HIS A 3 4.66 -13.97 16.42
CA HIS A 3 3.34 -13.83 15.82
C HIS A 3 2.61 -12.61 16.35
N GLY A 4 2.85 -12.28 17.63
CA GLY A 4 2.25 -11.10 18.22
C GLY A 4 2.70 -9.83 17.55
N LEU A 5 3.97 -9.73 17.21
CA LEU A 5 4.49 -8.55 16.55
C LEU A 5 3.89 -8.39 15.15
N SER A 6 3.86 -9.48 14.38
CA SER A 6 3.29 -9.43 13.03
C SER A 6 1.84 -8.99 13.06
N ARG A 7 1.05 -9.55 14.00
CA ARG A 7 -0.35 -9.19 14.11
C ARG A 7 -0.51 -7.72 14.48
N HIS A 8 0.32 -7.24 15.38
CA HIS A 8 0.28 -5.85 15.81
C HIS A 8 0.58 -4.89 14.66
N LEU A 9 1.61 -5.22 13.89
CA LEU A 9 2.00 -4.38 12.76
C LEU A 9 0.93 -4.38 11.66
N LEU A 10 0.34 -5.53 11.39
CA LEU A 10 -0.72 -5.61 10.40
C LEU A 10 -1.96 -4.85 10.85
N TYR A 11 -2.27 -4.88 12.14
CA TYR A 11 -3.39 -4.12 12.67
C TYR A 11 -3.17 -2.62 12.46
N TYR A 12 -1.95 -2.16 12.73
CA TYR A 12 -1.60 -0.77 12.54
C TYR A 12 -1.76 -0.36 11.07
N ILE A 13 -1.27 -1.21 10.17
CA ILE A 13 -1.39 -0.96 8.73
C ILE A 13 -2.85 -0.87 8.32
N TRP A 14 -3.64 -1.83 8.75
CA TRP A 14 -5.08 -1.87 8.45
C TRP A 14 -5.78 -0.61 8.93
N LYS A 15 -5.48 -0.21 10.14
CA LYS A 15 -6.08 0.98 10.73
C LYS A 15 -5.70 2.23 9.95
N THR A 16 -4.43 2.30 9.54
CA THR A 16 -3.94 3.43 8.76
C THR A 16 -4.67 3.54 7.44
N ILE A 17 -4.87 2.41 6.76
CA ILE A 17 -5.60 2.41 5.49
C ILE A 17 -7.03 2.90 5.69
N LYS A 18 -7.69 2.44 6.74
CA LYS A 18 -9.06 2.86 7.02
C LYS A 18 -9.14 4.37 7.21
N GLN A 19 -8.19 4.93 7.94
CA GLN A 19 -8.17 6.37 8.15
C GLN A 19 -8.02 7.13 6.85
N ARG A 20 -7.14 6.67 5.99
CA ARG A 20 -6.91 7.35 4.71
C ARG A 20 -8.12 7.27 3.79
N CYS A 21 -8.83 6.18 3.83
CA CYS A 21 -9.96 5.98 2.91
C CYS A 21 -11.24 6.60 3.43
N TYR A 22 -11.43 6.67 4.74
CA TYR A 22 -12.73 7.00 5.29
C TYR A 22 -12.79 8.17 6.26
N ASN A 23 -11.65 8.67 6.73
CA ASN A 23 -11.64 9.79 7.67
C ASN A 23 -11.24 11.06 6.92
N ASN A 24 -12.21 11.92 6.63
CA ASN A 24 -11.94 13.11 5.84
C ASN A 24 -11.10 14.15 6.58
N ASN A 25 -10.81 13.93 7.84
CA ASN A 25 -9.89 14.79 8.58
C ASN A 25 -8.45 14.28 8.51
N ASN A 26 -8.25 13.09 7.94
CA ASN A 26 -6.91 12.55 7.79
C ASN A 26 -6.15 13.34 6.74
N LYS A 27 -4.89 13.65 7.03
CA LYS A 27 -4.08 14.50 6.15
C LYS A 27 -3.91 13.93 4.75
N ASP A 28 -4.00 12.62 4.60
CA ASP A 28 -3.82 11.96 3.32
C ASP A 28 -5.14 11.62 2.62
N TYR A 29 -6.27 11.94 3.26
CA TYR A 29 -7.57 11.58 2.73
C TYR A 29 -7.75 12.03 1.28
N LYS A 30 -7.25 13.19 0.93
CA LYS A 30 -7.41 13.75 -0.41
C LYS A 30 -6.80 12.87 -1.50
N TYR A 31 -5.85 12.01 -1.12
CA TYR A 31 -5.21 11.12 -2.07
C TYR A 31 -5.85 9.74 -2.12
N TYR A 32 -6.74 9.44 -1.20
CA TYR A 32 -7.37 8.11 -1.09
C TYR A 32 -8.88 8.22 -1.11
N GLY A 33 -9.51 8.45 0.03
CA GLY A 33 -10.95 8.58 0.09
C GLY A 33 -11.46 9.73 -0.77
N GLY A 34 -10.71 10.82 -0.79
CA GLY A 34 -11.09 12.00 -1.56
C GLY A 34 -11.12 11.75 -3.06
N VAL A 35 -10.40 10.73 -3.55
CA VAL A 35 -10.47 10.34 -4.96
C VAL A 35 -11.12 8.97 -5.12
N ASN A 36 -11.93 8.63 -4.14
CA ASN A 36 -12.79 7.44 -4.19
C ASN A 36 -12.06 6.11 -4.11
N ILE A 37 -10.92 6.09 -3.42
CA ILE A 37 -10.24 4.84 -3.12
C ILE A 37 -10.84 4.26 -1.84
N LYS A 38 -11.21 2.99 -1.90
CA LYS A 38 -11.86 2.30 -0.78
C LYS A 38 -11.14 1.04 -0.41
N MET A 39 -11.61 0.38 0.62
CA MET A 39 -11.18 -0.97 0.97
C MET A 39 -12.28 -1.93 0.50
N SER A 40 -11.91 -3.16 0.18
CA SER A 40 -12.93 -4.18 -0.06
C SER A 40 -13.81 -4.27 1.17
N GLU A 41 -15.06 -4.67 0.97
CA GLU A 41 -16.00 -4.72 2.06
C GLU A 41 -15.52 -5.64 3.18
N SER A 42 -14.98 -6.79 2.83
CA SER A 42 -14.51 -7.73 3.83
C SER A 42 -13.37 -7.14 4.66
N TRP A 43 -12.46 -6.42 4.03
CA TRP A 43 -11.36 -5.79 4.73
C TRP A 43 -11.82 -4.60 5.56
N ARG A 44 -12.74 -3.84 5.02
CA ARG A 44 -13.26 -2.67 5.74
C ARG A 44 -13.94 -3.07 7.03
N ASN A 45 -14.70 -4.15 6.99
CA ASN A 45 -15.51 -4.58 8.12
C ASN A 45 -14.79 -5.48 9.09
N SER A 46 -13.64 -6.02 8.72
CA SER A 46 -12.98 -7.02 9.56
C SER A 46 -11.47 -6.99 9.41
N PHE A 47 -10.79 -6.66 10.50
CA PHE A 47 -9.33 -6.77 10.52
C PHE A 47 -8.91 -8.22 10.28
N ILE A 48 -9.68 -9.16 10.80
CA ILE A 48 -9.32 -10.58 10.66
C ILE A 48 -9.31 -11.00 9.20
N SER A 49 -10.22 -10.45 8.39
CA SER A 49 -10.21 -10.74 6.96
C SER A 49 -8.92 -10.23 6.30
N PHE A 50 -8.52 -9.03 6.64
CA PHE A 50 -7.27 -8.46 6.13
C PHE A 50 -6.08 -9.30 6.60
N TYR A 51 -6.07 -9.62 7.88
CA TYR A 51 -4.99 -10.40 8.47
C TYR A 51 -4.86 -11.77 7.79
N THR A 52 -5.97 -12.46 7.66
CA THR A 52 -5.97 -13.80 7.05
C THR A 52 -5.45 -13.75 5.62
N ASP A 53 -5.87 -12.73 4.87
CA ASP A 53 -5.46 -12.61 3.47
C ASP A 53 -3.99 -12.25 3.31
N MET A 54 -3.42 -11.54 4.27
CA MET A 54 -2.12 -10.90 4.05
C MET A 54 -0.98 -11.40 4.93
N ILE A 55 -1.27 -12.22 5.95
CA ILE A 55 -0.23 -12.58 6.92
C ILE A 55 0.85 -13.49 6.33
N ASP A 56 0.48 -14.46 5.53
CA ASP A 56 1.49 -15.39 5.01
C ASP A 56 2.47 -14.69 4.08
N SER A 57 1.96 -13.87 3.18
CA SER A 57 2.84 -13.12 2.28
C SER A 57 3.64 -12.07 3.04
N TYR A 58 3.06 -11.51 4.10
CA TYR A 58 3.79 -10.56 4.94
C TYR A 58 5.00 -11.22 5.58
N ASN A 59 4.79 -12.38 6.20
CA ASN A 59 5.88 -13.09 6.86
C ASN A 59 6.97 -13.49 5.87
N LYS A 60 6.56 -13.96 4.71
CA LYS A 60 7.52 -14.34 3.69
C LYS A 60 8.35 -13.16 3.23
N HIS A 61 7.71 -12.03 3.01
CA HIS A 61 8.42 -10.83 2.59
C HIS A 61 9.39 -10.34 3.67
N CYS A 62 8.95 -10.41 4.92
CA CYS A 62 9.83 -10.02 6.04
C CYS A 62 11.06 -10.92 6.14
N GLU A 63 10.88 -12.21 5.87
CA GLU A 63 12.02 -13.13 5.87
C GLU A 63 13.01 -12.78 4.77
N ASP A 64 12.49 -12.44 3.61
CA ASP A 64 13.34 -12.17 2.45
C ASP A 64 13.98 -10.79 2.48
N PHE A 65 13.28 -9.80 2.99
CA PHE A 65 13.72 -8.40 2.87
C PHE A 65 13.80 -7.65 4.19
N GLY A 66 13.29 -8.21 5.27
CA GLY A 66 13.30 -7.56 6.57
C GLY A 66 12.03 -6.77 6.85
N ILE A 67 11.68 -6.69 8.13
CA ILE A 67 10.48 -5.97 8.57
C ILE A 67 10.50 -4.52 8.13
N ARG A 68 11.64 -3.86 8.27
CA ARG A 68 11.74 -2.45 7.95
C ARG A 68 11.69 -2.17 6.46
N ASN A 69 11.81 -3.22 5.66
CA ASN A 69 11.79 -3.09 4.21
C ASN A 69 10.54 -3.74 3.62
N THR A 70 9.46 -3.78 4.41
CA THR A 70 8.23 -4.40 3.99
C THR A 70 7.10 -3.41 4.18
N SER A 71 6.44 -3.05 3.09
CA SER A 71 5.34 -2.09 3.12
C SER A 71 4.23 -2.52 2.19
N LEU A 72 3.02 -2.10 2.50
CA LEU A 72 1.86 -2.45 1.69
C LEU A 72 1.80 -1.57 0.45
N ASP A 73 1.58 -2.18 -0.69
CA ASP A 73 1.54 -1.49 -1.97
C ASP A 73 0.32 -1.92 -2.75
N ARG A 74 -0.40 -0.97 -3.34
CA ARG A 74 -1.46 -1.29 -4.28
C ARG A 74 -0.83 -1.46 -5.65
N ILE A 75 -1.09 -2.61 -6.26
CA ILE A 75 -0.50 -2.92 -7.57
C ILE A 75 -0.94 -1.88 -8.60
N ASP A 76 -2.24 -1.60 -8.62
CA ASP A 76 -2.80 -0.53 -9.44
C ASP A 76 -3.23 0.60 -8.50
N PRO A 77 -2.52 1.74 -8.50
CA PRO A 77 -2.82 2.81 -7.55
C PRO A 77 -4.15 3.52 -7.81
N THR A 78 -4.81 3.24 -8.91
CA THR A 78 -6.12 3.82 -9.19
C THR A 78 -7.26 2.96 -8.66
N LYS A 79 -6.93 1.79 -8.11
CA LYS A 79 -7.93 0.86 -7.63
C LYS A 79 -7.88 0.69 -6.13
N ASP A 80 -8.89 0.03 -5.59
CA ASP A 80 -9.07 -0.09 -4.16
C ASP A 80 -8.08 -1.02 -3.47
N TYR A 81 -8.06 -0.95 -2.14
CA TYR A 81 -7.33 -1.89 -1.31
C TYR A 81 -8.12 -3.18 -1.23
N CYS A 82 -7.60 -4.24 -1.79
CA CYS A 82 -8.20 -5.56 -1.69
C CYS A 82 -7.10 -6.60 -1.92
N LYS A 83 -7.42 -7.84 -1.63
CA LYS A 83 -6.44 -8.92 -1.74
C LYS A 83 -5.81 -8.98 -3.12
N GLU A 84 -6.61 -8.82 -4.16
CA GLU A 84 -6.14 -8.95 -5.53
C GLU A 84 -5.30 -7.78 -6.00
N ASN A 85 -5.39 -6.66 -5.32
CA ASN A 85 -4.70 -5.45 -5.73
C ASN A 85 -3.61 -5.01 -4.76
N CYS A 86 -3.29 -5.83 -3.78
CA CYS A 86 -2.29 -5.47 -2.78
C CYS A 86 -1.16 -6.49 -2.75
N ARG A 87 0.02 -6.00 -2.45
CA ARG A 87 1.21 -6.84 -2.28
C ARG A 87 2.11 -6.18 -1.25
N TRP A 88 3.13 -6.92 -0.82
CA TRP A 88 4.17 -6.34 0.02
C TRP A 88 5.33 -5.95 -0.88
N ALA A 89 5.91 -4.82 -0.61
CA ALA A 89 6.94 -4.27 -1.48
C ALA A 89 8.09 -3.70 -0.65
N THR A 90 9.28 -3.68 -1.26
CA THR A 90 10.42 -3.02 -0.64
C THR A 90 10.29 -1.52 -0.89
N TRP A 91 11.03 -0.74 -0.10
CA TRP A 91 11.04 0.71 -0.30
C TRP A 91 11.62 1.08 -1.65
N LYS A 92 12.54 0.28 -2.15
CA LYS A 92 13.08 0.51 -3.48
C LYS A 92 12.00 0.39 -4.54
N GLU A 93 11.16 -0.63 -4.41
CA GLU A 93 10.05 -0.82 -5.35
C GLU A 93 9.05 0.33 -5.26
N GLN A 94 8.76 0.77 -4.04
CA GLN A 94 7.85 1.88 -3.84
C GLN A 94 8.41 3.16 -4.47
N ASN A 95 9.69 3.42 -4.23
CA ASN A 95 10.32 4.61 -4.76
C ASN A 95 10.37 4.58 -6.29
N ASN A 96 10.68 3.44 -6.87
CA ASN A 96 10.71 3.32 -8.31
C ASN A 96 9.34 3.56 -8.92
N LYS A 97 8.31 3.04 -8.29
CA LYS A 97 6.95 3.21 -8.77
C LYS A 97 6.55 4.68 -8.73
N GLN A 98 6.85 5.34 -7.62
CA GLN A 98 6.52 6.74 -7.46
C GLN A 98 7.31 7.61 -8.42
N HIS A 99 8.57 7.27 -8.62
CA HIS A 99 9.43 7.99 -9.54
C HIS A 99 8.88 7.89 -10.97
N LYS A 100 8.44 6.72 -11.34
CA LYS A 100 7.84 6.54 -12.65
C LYS A 100 6.59 7.37 -12.85
N ARG A 101 5.77 7.46 -11.81
CA ARG A 101 4.57 8.28 -11.89
C ARG A 101 4.91 9.75 -12.06
N ASN A 102 5.88 10.20 -11.32
CA ASN A 102 6.32 11.59 -11.43
C ASN A 102 6.87 11.87 -12.83
N PHE A 103 7.60 10.94 -13.34
CA PHE A 103 8.16 11.06 -14.66
C PHE A 103 7.04 11.16 -15.70
N LYS A 104 6.02 10.36 -15.55
CA LYS A 104 4.89 10.40 -16.46
C LYS A 104 4.16 11.73 -16.40
N ASP A 105 4.06 12.31 -15.24
CA ASP A 105 3.38 13.58 -15.07
C ASP A 105 4.11 14.66 -15.86
N ASN A 106 5.41 14.49 -16.06
CA ASN A 106 6.21 15.45 -16.79
C ASN A 106 6.59 14.92 -18.16
N THR A 107 5.88 13.95 -18.60
CA THR A 107 6.23 13.22 -19.78
C THR A 107 6.58 14.02 -20.99
N GLU A 108 5.73 14.89 -21.33
CA GLU A 108 5.91 15.63 -22.56
C GLU A 108 7.21 16.37 -22.55
N VAL A 109 7.62 16.77 -21.39
CA VAL A 109 8.84 17.52 -21.26
C VAL A 109 10.05 16.66 -21.04
N THR A 110 9.97 15.84 -20.00
CA THR A 110 11.12 15.09 -19.58
C THR A 110 11.40 13.88 -20.42
N ASN A 111 10.41 13.38 -21.05
CA ASN A 111 10.55 12.16 -21.77
C ASN A 111 11.68 12.22 -22.78
N GLN A 112 11.75 13.27 -23.52
CA GLN A 112 12.79 13.43 -24.50
C GLN A 112 14.13 13.57 -23.85
N ILE A 113 14.16 14.29 -22.77
CA ILE A 113 15.39 14.49 -22.04
C ILE A 113 15.93 13.19 -21.49
N ALA A 114 15.04 12.42 -20.94
CA ALA A 114 15.43 11.15 -20.34
C ALA A 114 16.03 10.22 -21.34
N LYS A 115 15.59 10.32 -22.53
CA LYS A 115 16.14 9.49 -23.55
C LYS A 115 17.49 9.94 -23.99
N GLY A 116 17.68 11.18 -23.90
CA GLY A 116 18.94 11.77 -24.30
C GLY A 116 20.02 11.46 -23.32
#